data_efab9399e074111d2af9cc0eb0c5f9df
#
_entry.id   efab9399e074111d2af9cc0eb0c5f9df
#
_cell.length_a   1.000
_cell.length_b   1.000
_cell.length_c   1.000
_cell.angle_alpha   90.00
_cell.angle_beta   90.00
_cell.angle_gamma   90.00
#
_symmetry.space_group_name_H-M   'P 1'
#
loop_
_entity.id
_entity.type
_entity.pdbx_description
1 polymer ?
#
loop_
_entity_poly.entity_id
_entity_poly.type
_entity_poly.pdbx_seq_one_letter_code
_entity_poly.pdbx_strand_id
1 'polypeptide(L)'
;LRFGTNGYSALTWQNGPDPRPDYYRYLPSYFALDKNMLGAAWQQVYWQANYQNIRHFDWDKMYQTNYIQNDPVDEAQYGPGRRSNYMVEERHTDQLDWNLVANFSHIFRNNSKIYGGLSLRRNRTEYYSEVKDLLGGDYWADIDKFAERDFGSNAIAYQNNLDYYYRHGHAHAAKVGDKYGYDYYAHVLRTKAWAAYNFNVGGLGVTVGGEVGYASQWREGLWRKGLFPDNSKGDSKKLDYLTYKA
;
A
#
# COMPACT_ATOMS: atom_id res chain seq x y z
N LEU A 1 -16.05 5.89 -17.91
CA LEU A 1 -14.93 6.46 -17.19
C LEU A 1 -15.32 6.66 -15.74
N ARG A 2 -14.52 6.18 -14.81
CA ARG A 2 -14.69 6.37 -13.38
C ARG A 2 -13.32 6.74 -12.77
N PHE A 3 -13.32 7.80 -11.99
CA PHE A 3 -12.19 8.20 -11.17
C PHE A 3 -12.61 8.12 -9.71
N GLY A 4 -11.75 7.62 -8.84
CA GLY A 4 -11.99 7.55 -7.41
C GLY A 4 -10.69 7.64 -6.64
N THR A 5 -10.71 8.37 -5.55
CA THR A 5 -9.62 8.44 -4.58
C THR A 5 -10.10 7.86 -3.26
N ASN A 6 -9.24 7.15 -2.57
CA ASN A 6 -9.48 6.66 -1.23
C ASN A 6 -8.19 6.78 -0.43
N GLY A 7 -8.28 7.37 0.75
CA GLY A 7 -7.16 7.51 1.66
C GLY A 7 -7.56 7.20 3.10
N TYR A 8 -6.61 6.77 3.89
CA TYR A 8 -6.78 6.65 5.33
C TYR A 8 -5.50 7.05 6.05
N SER A 9 -5.66 7.69 7.20
CA SER A 9 -4.55 8.10 8.05
C SER A 9 -4.15 6.98 8.98
N ALA A 10 -2.85 6.82 9.20
CA ALA A 10 -2.27 5.87 10.14
C ALA A 10 -1.10 6.50 10.89
N LEU A 11 -0.88 6.08 12.12
CA LEU A 11 0.32 6.42 12.86
C LEU A 11 1.45 5.49 12.45
N THR A 12 2.61 6.05 12.11
CA THR A 12 3.83 5.29 11.84
C THR A 12 4.98 5.82 12.68
N TRP A 13 5.98 4.97 12.93
CA TRP A 13 7.15 5.33 13.74
C TRP A 13 8.41 4.59 13.32
N GLN A 14 9.54 5.21 13.62
CA GLN A 14 10.89 4.68 13.46
C GLN A 14 11.75 5.15 14.65
N ASN A 15 12.79 4.39 15.00
CA ASN A 15 13.74 4.76 16.06
C ASN A 15 13.11 5.11 17.43
N GLY A 16 11.88 4.67 17.67
CA GLY A 16 11.14 4.90 18.90
C GLY A 16 10.39 3.65 19.36
N PRO A 17 9.96 3.62 20.64
CA PRO A 17 9.12 2.55 21.14
C PRO A 17 7.76 2.54 20.42
N ASP A 18 7.14 1.36 20.36
CA ASP A 18 5.79 1.23 19.82
C ASP A 18 4.81 2.11 20.63
N PRO A 19 4.10 3.07 20.00
CA PRO A 19 3.23 4.00 20.72
C PRO A 19 1.87 3.38 21.10
N ARG A 20 1.57 2.17 20.62
CA ARG A 20 0.28 1.53 20.88
C ARG A 20 0.23 1.04 22.34
N PRO A 21 -0.79 1.43 23.09
CA PRO A 21 -0.91 1.00 24.49
C PRO A 21 -1.08 -0.52 24.64
N ASP A 22 -1.68 -1.18 23.65
CA ASP A 22 -1.93 -2.62 23.62
C ASP A 22 -0.79 -3.43 22.94
N TYR A 23 0.36 -2.81 22.72
CA TYR A 23 1.50 -3.53 22.17
C TYR A 23 1.89 -4.69 23.07
N TYR A 24 1.99 -5.88 22.49
CA TYR A 24 2.10 -7.13 23.25
C TYR A 24 3.22 -7.18 24.30
N ARG A 25 4.35 -6.47 24.03
CA ARG A 25 5.49 -6.39 24.98
C ARG A 25 5.21 -5.54 26.21
N TYR A 26 4.14 -4.73 26.20
CA TYR A 26 3.71 -3.93 27.36
C TYR A 26 2.70 -4.67 28.22
N LEU A 27 2.23 -5.85 27.81
CA LEU A 27 1.21 -6.59 28.51
C LEU A 27 1.80 -7.54 29.55
N PRO A 28 1.12 -7.75 30.69
CA PRO A 28 1.55 -8.73 31.71
C PRO A 28 1.74 -10.15 31.15
N SER A 29 0.93 -10.53 30.17
CA SER A 29 1.00 -11.84 29.51
C SER A 29 2.32 -12.09 28.79
N TYR A 30 2.96 -11.07 28.26
CA TYR A 30 4.27 -11.21 27.61
C TYR A 30 5.34 -11.68 28.59
N PHE A 31 5.38 -11.06 29.78
CA PHE A 31 6.32 -11.43 30.83
C PHE A 31 6.05 -12.83 31.40
N ALA A 32 4.77 -13.22 31.49
CA ALA A 32 4.37 -14.56 31.92
C ALA A 32 4.82 -15.64 30.91
N LEU A 33 4.73 -15.39 29.61
CA LEU A 33 5.22 -16.31 28.57
C LEU A 33 6.72 -16.54 28.65
N ASP A 34 7.48 -15.51 29.02
CA ASP A 34 8.93 -15.57 29.23
C ASP A 34 9.32 -16.09 30.66
N LYS A 35 8.37 -16.69 31.39
CA LYS A 35 8.52 -17.18 32.74
C LYS A 35 8.96 -16.13 33.76
N ASN A 36 8.86 -14.86 33.46
CA ASN A 36 9.13 -13.74 34.32
C ASN A 36 7.87 -13.35 35.12
N MET A 37 7.52 -14.15 36.12
CA MET A 37 6.30 -13.93 36.92
C MET A 37 6.35 -12.65 37.78
N LEU A 38 7.51 -12.22 38.21
CA LEU A 38 7.67 -10.94 38.92
C LEU A 38 7.42 -9.78 38.00
N GLY A 39 7.95 -9.80 36.76
CA GLY A 39 7.69 -8.82 35.73
C GLY A 39 6.21 -8.77 35.34
N ALA A 40 5.56 -9.95 35.23
CA ALA A 40 4.13 -10.03 34.95
C ALA A 40 3.29 -9.38 36.05
N ALA A 41 3.58 -9.68 37.31
CA ALA A 41 2.89 -9.09 38.45
C ALA A 41 3.09 -7.57 38.53
N TRP A 42 4.32 -7.11 38.34
CA TRP A 42 4.66 -5.68 38.28
C TRP A 42 3.89 -4.96 37.20
N GLN A 43 3.88 -5.51 35.99
CA GLN A 43 3.19 -4.92 34.86
C GLN A 43 1.67 -4.91 35.05
N GLN A 44 1.12 -5.93 35.72
CA GLN A 44 -0.30 -5.98 36.09
C GLN A 44 -0.66 -4.85 37.07
N VAL A 45 0.13 -4.65 38.11
CA VAL A 45 -0.06 -3.57 39.09
C VAL A 45 0.06 -2.20 38.40
N TYR A 46 1.06 -2.03 37.53
CA TYR A 46 1.23 -0.80 36.74
C TYR A 46 0.01 -0.50 35.89
N TRP A 47 -0.51 -1.50 35.16
CA TRP A 47 -1.71 -1.36 34.34
C TRP A 47 -2.95 -0.98 35.18
N GLN A 48 -3.15 -1.63 36.33
CA GLN A 48 -4.27 -1.33 37.21
C GLN A 48 -4.19 0.09 37.79
N ALA A 49 -3.01 0.50 38.24
CA ALA A 49 -2.81 1.84 38.84
C ALA A 49 -2.92 2.98 37.80
N ASN A 50 -2.54 2.73 36.55
CA ASN A 50 -2.44 3.76 35.50
C ASN A 50 -3.45 3.58 34.35
N TYR A 51 -4.46 2.72 34.53
CA TYR A 51 -5.38 2.30 33.46
C TYR A 51 -5.98 3.46 32.66
N GLN A 52 -6.37 4.55 33.32
CA GLN A 52 -6.98 5.69 32.66
C GLN A 52 -6.03 6.42 31.71
N ASN A 53 -4.73 6.40 31.99
CA ASN A 53 -3.72 7.10 31.21
C ASN A 53 -3.11 6.21 30.13
N ILE A 54 -2.81 4.94 30.45
CA ILE A 54 -2.07 4.05 29.53
C ILE A 54 -2.94 3.41 28.45
N ARG A 55 -4.26 3.48 28.53
CA ARG A 55 -5.18 2.94 27.50
C ARG A 55 -5.30 3.83 26.26
N HIS A 56 -4.72 5.02 26.28
CA HIS A 56 -4.74 5.98 25.18
C HIS A 56 -3.35 6.16 24.59
N PHE A 57 -3.30 6.63 23.35
CA PHE A 57 -2.05 7.12 22.78
C PHE A 57 -1.55 8.34 23.55
N ASP A 58 -0.29 8.28 23.95
CA ASP A 58 0.39 9.41 24.58
C ASP A 58 0.94 10.36 23.50
N TRP A 59 0.05 11.22 23.01
CA TRP A 59 0.38 12.21 21.99
C TRP A 59 1.45 13.18 22.45
N ASP A 60 1.36 13.66 23.68
CA ASP A 60 2.32 14.60 24.23
C ASP A 60 3.74 14.02 24.24
N LYS A 61 3.87 12.75 24.61
CA LYS A 61 5.15 12.06 24.56
C LYS A 61 5.70 11.91 23.15
N MET A 62 4.84 11.66 22.15
CA MET A 62 5.27 11.57 20.76
C MET A 62 5.77 12.93 20.24
N TYR A 63 5.01 14.02 20.52
CA TYR A 63 5.43 15.38 20.20
C TYR A 63 6.73 15.75 20.88
N GLN A 64 6.85 15.50 22.19
CA GLN A 64 8.09 15.76 22.93
C GLN A 64 9.27 14.98 22.35
N THR A 65 9.09 13.70 22.03
CA THR A 65 10.15 12.88 21.45
C THR A 65 10.64 13.48 20.15
N ASN A 66 9.76 13.90 19.25
CA ASN A 66 10.15 14.52 17.99
C ASN A 66 10.79 15.91 18.22
N TYR A 67 10.26 16.68 19.17
CA TYR A 67 10.74 18.05 19.45
C TYR A 67 12.15 18.09 20.01
N ILE A 68 12.53 17.13 20.85
CA ILE A 68 13.87 17.06 21.45
C ILE A 68 14.88 16.34 20.56
N GLN A 69 14.43 15.74 19.46
CA GLN A 69 15.32 15.02 18.54
C GLN A 69 16.23 16.01 17.83
N ASN A 70 17.51 15.94 18.15
CA ASN A 70 18.55 16.73 17.53
C ASN A 70 19.83 15.89 17.50
N ASP A 71 19.85 14.91 16.57
CA ASP A 71 21.01 14.02 16.41
C ASP A 71 21.96 14.60 15.35
N PRO A 72 23.21 14.91 15.72
CA PRO A 72 24.22 15.40 14.76
C PRO A 72 24.47 14.45 13.57
N VAL A 73 24.25 13.13 13.77
CA VAL A 73 24.38 12.15 12.69
C VAL A 73 23.25 12.32 11.68
N ASP A 74 22.02 12.47 12.16
CA ASP A 74 20.85 12.74 11.31
C ASP A 74 20.99 14.10 10.60
N GLU A 75 21.48 15.13 11.28
CA GLU A 75 21.74 16.44 10.68
C GLU A 75 22.79 16.38 9.57
N ALA A 76 23.86 15.62 9.76
CA ALA A 76 24.88 15.42 8.73
C ALA A 76 24.34 14.63 7.52
N GLN A 77 23.40 13.74 7.74
CA GLN A 77 22.85 12.86 6.71
C GLN A 77 21.67 13.48 5.93
N TYR A 78 20.82 14.26 6.59
CA TYR A 78 19.57 14.78 6.02
C TYR A 78 19.50 16.29 5.95
N GLY A 79 20.46 16.99 6.53
CA GLY A 79 20.45 18.45 6.70
C GLY A 79 19.85 18.89 8.04
N PRO A 80 19.90 20.21 8.32
CA PRO A 80 19.47 20.74 9.61
C PRO A 80 17.98 20.49 9.86
N GLY A 81 17.65 20.15 11.10
CA GLY A 81 16.29 19.93 11.55
C GLY A 81 16.14 18.69 12.41
N ARG A 82 14.95 18.53 12.96
CA ARG A 82 14.58 17.44 13.86
C ARG A 82 13.94 16.30 13.06
N ARG A 83 14.57 15.14 13.06
CA ARG A 83 13.99 13.92 12.49
C ARG A 83 12.80 13.48 13.32
N SER A 84 11.65 13.30 12.69
CA SER A 84 10.47 12.72 13.36
C SER A 84 10.66 11.23 13.60
N ASN A 85 10.47 10.81 14.87
CA ASN A 85 10.39 9.40 15.24
C ASN A 85 8.96 8.86 15.08
N TYR A 86 7.96 9.74 15.22
CA TYR A 86 6.54 9.47 15.07
C TYR A 86 5.96 10.44 14.05
N MET A 87 5.09 9.95 13.18
CA MET A 87 4.33 10.80 12.27
C MET A 87 2.97 10.20 11.94
N VAL A 88 2.06 11.01 11.47
CA VAL A 88 0.82 10.58 10.83
C VAL A 88 1.06 10.51 9.33
N GLU A 89 0.88 9.33 8.76
CA GLU A 89 0.88 9.11 7.32
C GLU A 89 -0.55 9.12 6.77
N GLU A 90 -0.69 9.41 5.49
CA GLU A 90 -1.90 9.14 4.74
C GLU A 90 -1.57 8.17 3.61
N ARG A 91 -2.26 7.03 3.58
CA ARG A 91 -2.11 6.03 2.51
C ARG A 91 -3.19 6.22 1.49
N HIS A 92 -2.80 6.38 0.24
CA HIS A 92 -3.67 6.66 -0.87
C HIS A 92 -3.84 5.48 -1.81
N THR A 93 -5.05 5.40 -2.37
CA THR A 93 -5.41 4.46 -3.43
C THR A 93 -6.24 5.21 -4.46
N ASP A 94 -5.58 5.72 -5.49
CA ASP A 94 -6.18 6.54 -6.53
C ASP A 94 -6.44 5.71 -7.77
N GLN A 95 -7.71 5.56 -8.14
CA GLN A 95 -8.16 4.63 -9.15
C GLN A 95 -8.71 5.35 -10.38
N LEU A 96 -8.21 4.97 -11.55
CA LEU A 96 -8.78 5.30 -12.85
C LEU A 96 -9.29 4.03 -13.54
N ASP A 97 -10.59 3.95 -13.71
CA ASP A 97 -11.25 2.81 -14.36
C ASP A 97 -12.05 3.26 -15.58
N TRP A 98 -11.84 2.65 -16.71
CA TRP A 98 -12.64 2.85 -17.89
C TRP A 98 -13.07 1.54 -18.51
N ASN A 99 -14.30 1.52 -18.98
CA ASN A 99 -14.94 0.35 -19.53
C ASN A 99 -15.67 0.74 -20.82
N LEU A 100 -15.40 0.01 -21.87
CA LEU A 100 -16.11 0.09 -23.16
C LEU A 100 -16.86 -1.22 -23.38
N VAL A 101 -18.15 -1.11 -23.65
CA VAL A 101 -19.01 -2.28 -23.94
C VAL A 101 -19.75 -1.99 -25.25
N ALA A 102 -19.70 -2.93 -26.16
CA ALA A 102 -20.47 -2.92 -27.40
C ALA A 102 -21.28 -4.20 -27.49
N ASN A 103 -22.57 -4.07 -27.69
CA ASN A 103 -23.48 -5.20 -27.84
C ASN A 103 -24.16 -5.11 -29.23
N PHE A 104 -24.45 -6.28 -29.80
CA PHE A 104 -25.23 -6.40 -31.02
C PHE A 104 -26.30 -7.46 -30.88
N SER A 105 -27.37 -7.33 -31.65
CA SER A 105 -28.36 -8.39 -31.81
C SER A 105 -29.00 -8.32 -33.17
N HIS A 106 -29.29 -9.47 -33.74
CA HIS A 106 -29.99 -9.58 -35.03
C HIS A 106 -31.00 -10.69 -35.00
N ILE A 107 -32.21 -10.43 -35.50
CA ILE A 107 -33.29 -11.41 -35.64
C ILE A 107 -33.42 -11.77 -37.09
N PHE A 108 -33.32 -13.06 -37.43
CA PHE A 108 -33.44 -13.57 -38.77
C PHE A 108 -34.92 -13.78 -39.16
N ARG A 109 -35.22 -13.94 -40.45
CA ARG A 109 -36.58 -14.15 -40.95
C ARG A 109 -37.26 -15.42 -40.39
N ASN A 110 -36.48 -16.42 -39.97
CA ASN A 110 -36.94 -17.64 -39.36
C ASN A 110 -37.14 -17.52 -37.84
N ASN A 111 -37.19 -16.30 -37.30
CA ASN A 111 -37.32 -16.00 -35.87
C ASN A 111 -36.14 -16.50 -35.00
N SER A 112 -35.07 -16.98 -35.61
CA SER A 112 -33.81 -17.18 -34.83
C SER A 112 -33.13 -15.86 -34.54
N LYS A 113 -32.34 -15.82 -33.46
CA LYS A 113 -31.70 -14.63 -33.01
C LYS A 113 -30.23 -14.89 -32.71
N ILE A 114 -29.35 -14.07 -33.28
CA ILE A 114 -27.96 -13.96 -32.83
C ILE A 114 -27.77 -12.70 -31.98
N TYR A 115 -27.06 -12.82 -30.91
CA TYR A 115 -26.69 -11.65 -30.09
C TYR A 115 -25.33 -11.89 -29.44
N GLY A 116 -24.62 -10.81 -29.14
CA GLY A 116 -23.30 -10.91 -28.60
C GLY A 116 -22.74 -9.53 -28.21
N GLY A 117 -21.50 -9.54 -27.74
CA GLY A 117 -20.88 -8.30 -27.34
C GLY A 117 -19.37 -8.42 -27.15
N LEU A 118 -18.80 -7.26 -27.06
CA LEU A 118 -17.39 -7.04 -26.72
C LEU A 118 -17.33 -6.17 -25.49
N SER A 119 -16.40 -6.45 -24.58
CA SER A 119 -16.07 -5.54 -23.49
C SER A 119 -14.57 -5.38 -23.35
N LEU A 120 -14.16 -4.16 -23.09
CA LEU A 120 -12.78 -3.79 -22.80
C LEU A 120 -12.78 -2.96 -21.52
N ARG A 121 -12.09 -3.44 -20.50
CA ARG A 121 -11.93 -2.73 -19.23
C ARG A 121 -10.45 -2.55 -18.93
N ARG A 122 -10.05 -1.34 -18.61
CA ARG A 122 -8.73 -1.00 -18.11
C ARG A 122 -8.86 -0.28 -16.78
N ASN A 123 -8.18 -0.80 -15.79
CA ASN A 123 -8.03 -0.20 -14.48
C ASN A 123 -6.56 0.14 -14.25
N ARG A 124 -6.30 1.33 -13.73
CA ARG A 124 -5.00 1.75 -13.21
C ARG A 124 -5.23 2.33 -11.83
N THR A 125 -4.56 1.77 -10.85
CA THR A 125 -4.66 2.21 -9.46
C THR A 125 -3.27 2.59 -8.98
N GLU A 126 -3.11 3.83 -8.51
CA GLU A 126 -1.91 4.31 -7.85
C GLU A 126 -1.99 4.04 -6.35
N TYR A 127 -0.92 3.50 -5.80
CA TYR A 127 -0.73 3.28 -4.38
C TYR A 127 0.50 4.04 -3.92
N TYR A 128 0.31 4.94 -2.97
CA TYR A 128 1.39 5.72 -2.37
C TYR A 128 1.09 6.08 -0.93
N SER A 129 2.12 6.47 -0.19
CA SER A 129 2.00 7.06 1.15
C SER A 129 2.52 8.49 1.11
N GLU A 130 1.86 9.35 1.88
CA GLU A 130 2.20 10.76 2.03
C GLU A 130 2.38 11.10 3.51
N VAL A 131 3.29 12.02 3.80
CA VAL A 131 3.47 12.57 5.14
C VAL A 131 2.34 13.56 5.43
N LYS A 132 1.47 13.22 6.38
CA LYS A 132 0.34 14.09 6.76
C LYS A 132 0.67 15.05 7.89
N ASP A 133 1.37 14.57 8.92
CA ASP A 133 1.77 15.35 10.08
C ASP A 133 3.04 14.77 10.70
N LEU A 134 4.03 15.62 10.91
CA LEU A 134 5.34 15.26 11.47
C LEU A 134 5.37 15.27 13.00
N LEU A 135 4.24 15.55 13.66
CA LEU A 135 4.08 15.58 15.11
C LEU A 135 5.21 16.39 15.81
N GLY A 136 5.49 17.58 15.30
CA GLY A 136 6.47 18.52 15.89
C GLY A 136 7.91 18.34 15.43
N GLY A 137 8.23 17.37 14.58
CA GLY A 137 9.51 17.29 13.88
C GLY A 137 9.54 18.14 12.61
N ASP A 138 10.69 18.19 11.96
CA ASP A 138 10.91 19.03 10.77
C ASP A 138 10.91 18.19 9.48
N TYR A 139 11.22 16.89 9.58
CA TYR A 139 11.19 15.94 8.45
C TYR A 139 11.04 14.50 8.92
N TRP A 140 10.64 13.64 7.97
CA TRP A 140 10.68 12.18 8.09
C TRP A 140 11.79 11.61 7.22
N ALA A 141 12.64 10.74 7.78
CA ALA A 141 13.65 10.06 6.99
C ALA A 141 12.99 8.97 6.12
N ASP A 142 13.00 9.16 4.80
CA ASP A 142 12.40 8.23 3.85
C ASP A 142 13.29 7.02 3.59
N ILE A 143 13.36 6.16 4.58
CA ILE A 143 14.16 4.94 4.59
C ILE A 143 13.32 3.74 5.03
N ASP A 144 13.74 2.54 4.66
CA ASP A 144 13.19 1.30 5.18
C ASP A 144 13.83 0.99 6.54
N LYS A 145 13.06 1.19 7.62
CA LYS A 145 13.52 0.99 9.00
C LYS A 145 13.96 -0.44 9.33
N PHE A 146 13.44 -1.43 8.62
CA PHE A 146 13.86 -2.82 8.80
C PHE A 146 15.16 -3.10 8.09
N ALA A 147 15.31 -2.59 6.87
CA ALA A 147 16.57 -2.65 6.14
C ALA A 147 17.69 -1.84 6.83
N GLU A 148 17.37 -0.67 7.41
CA GLU A 148 18.31 0.11 8.22
C GLU A 148 18.82 -0.71 9.41
N ARG A 149 17.93 -1.39 10.13
CA ARG A 149 18.32 -2.25 11.26
C ARG A 149 19.19 -3.43 10.82
N ASP A 150 18.82 -4.09 9.71
CA ASP A 150 19.47 -5.34 9.29
C ASP A 150 20.74 -5.08 8.45
N PHE A 151 20.83 -3.93 7.77
CA PHE A 151 21.91 -3.55 6.86
C PHE A 151 22.48 -2.16 7.13
N GLY A 152 22.47 -1.68 8.38
CA GLY A 152 22.80 -0.31 8.75
C GLY A 152 24.18 0.19 8.28
N SER A 153 25.14 -0.71 8.02
CA SER A 153 26.44 -0.36 7.42
C SER A 153 26.37 -0.09 5.90
N ASN A 154 25.24 -0.39 5.24
CA ASN A 154 25.05 -0.20 3.82
C ASN A 154 23.94 0.82 3.56
N ALA A 155 24.31 2.10 3.44
CA ALA A 155 23.37 3.18 3.23
C ALA A 155 22.47 3.01 1.97
N ILE A 156 22.93 2.28 0.97
CA ILE A 156 22.17 2.01 -0.26
C ILE A 156 20.99 1.06 0.02
N ALA A 157 21.20 0.04 0.85
CA ALA A 157 20.24 -1.03 1.04
C ALA A 157 18.92 -0.53 1.66
N TYR A 158 18.96 0.46 2.54
CA TYR A 158 17.76 0.95 3.22
C TYR A 158 17.05 2.14 2.55
N GLN A 159 17.50 2.58 1.35
CA GLN A 159 16.84 3.67 0.64
C GLN A 159 15.49 3.26 0.08
N ASN A 160 14.44 4.01 0.39
CA ASN A 160 13.14 3.86 -0.25
C ASN A 160 13.12 4.43 -1.66
N ASN A 161 13.91 5.50 -1.91
CA ASN A 161 14.09 6.09 -3.23
C ASN A 161 15.58 6.20 -3.56
N LEU A 162 16.13 5.14 -4.15
CA LEU A 162 17.54 5.05 -4.49
C LEU A 162 17.94 6.06 -5.58
N ASP A 163 17.03 6.41 -6.51
CA ASP A 163 17.30 7.42 -7.53
C ASP A 163 17.41 8.82 -6.93
N TYR A 164 16.67 9.09 -5.86
CA TYR A 164 16.85 10.33 -5.09
C TYR A 164 18.22 10.36 -4.40
N TYR A 165 18.58 9.27 -3.72
CA TYR A 165 19.85 9.12 -3.04
C TYR A 165 21.05 9.35 -3.98
N TYR A 166 21.06 8.75 -5.17
CA TYR A 166 22.12 8.94 -6.14
C TYR A 166 22.23 10.36 -6.69
N ARG A 167 21.12 11.11 -6.75
CA ARG A 167 21.12 12.49 -7.22
C ARG A 167 21.57 13.49 -6.16
N HIS A 168 21.31 13.23 -4.88
CA HIS A 168 21.48 14.19 -3.80
C HIS A 168 22.58 13.79 -2.81
N GLY A 169 23.05 12.54 -2.82
CA GLY A 169 24.05 12.03 -1.90
C GLY A 169 23.54 11.69 -0.51
N HIS A 170 22.24 11.85 -0.26
CA HIS A 170 21.59 11.56 1.02
C HIS A 170 20.16 11.01 0.80
N ALA A 171 19.61 10.38 1.82
CA ALA A 171 18.22 9.93 1.79
C ALA A 171 17.25 11.12 1.75
N HIS A 172 16.03 10.86 1.26
CA HIS A 172 15.00 11.88 1.18
C HIS A 172 14.49 12.26 2.58
N ALA A 173 14.62 13.52 2.93
CA ALA A 173 14.02 14.13 4.12
C ALA A 173 12.60 14.60 3.76
N ALA A 174 11.63 13.71 3.89
CA ALA A 174 10.25 13.97 3.48
C ALA A 174 9.57 14.95 4.43
N LYS A 175 8.89 15.95 3.88
CA LYS A 175 8.11 16.96 4.58
C LYS A 175 6.62 16.67 4.45
N VAL A 176 5.79 17.41 5.18
CA VAL A 176 4.34 17.35 5.05
C VAL A 176 3.93 17.59 3.59
N GLY A 177 3.13 16.69 3.03
CA GLY A 177 2.71 16.68 1.64
C GLY A 177 3.62 15.91 0.69
N ASP A 178 4.80 15.45 1.14
CA ASP A 178 5.69 14.65 0.32
C ASP A 178 5.28 13.18 0.34
N LYS A 179 5.35 12.53 -0.83
CA LYS A 179 5.27 11.09 -0.94
C LYS A 179 6.53 10.45 -0.34
N TYR A 180 6.36 9.35 0.37
CA TYR A 180 7.44 8.58 0.97
C TYR A 180 7.14 7.09 0.96
N GLY A 181 8.15 6.28 1.27
CA GLY A 181 8.00 4.84 1.45
C GLY A 181 7.81 4.10 0.13
N TYR A 182 6.73 4.29 -0.59
CA TYR A 182 6.44 3.63 -1.86
C TYR A 182 5.55 4.48 -2.76
N ASP A 183 5.71 4.26 -4.08
CA ASP A 183 4.82 4.81 -5.11
C ASP A 183 4.81 3.84 -6.30
N TYR A 184 3.65 3.30 -6.63
CA TYR A 184 3.51 2.36 -7.75
C TYR A 184 2.10 2.31 -8.31
N TYR A 185 1.98 1.95 -9.59
CA TYR A 185 0.71 1.63 -10.23
C TYR A 185 0.47 0.12 -10.24
N ALA A 186 -0.77 -0.29 -10.00
CA ALA A 186 -1.30 -1.59 -10.37
C ALA A 186 -2.18 -1.43 -11.60
N HIS A 187 -1.91 -2.24 -12.62
CA HIS A 187 -2.65 -2.23 -13.89
C HIS A 187 -3.43 -3.52 -14.05
N VAL A 188 -4.67 -3.41 -14.49
CA VAL A 188 -5.53 -4.54 -14.88
C VAL A 188 -6.18 -4.23 -16.23
N LEU A 189 -5.93 -5.08 -17.20
CA LEU A 189 -6.60 -5.07 -18.50
C LEU A 189 -7.48 -6.32 -18.60
N ARG A 190 -8.74 -6.17 -18.99
CA ARG A 190 -9.64 -7.29 -19.30
C ARG A 190 -10.37 -7.03 -20.58
N THR A 191 -10.35 -8.01 -21.47
CA THR A 191 -11.14 -8.01 -22.70
C THR A 191 -11.98 -9.26 -22.75
N LYS A 192 -13.19 -9.13 -23.29
CA LYS A 192 -14.12 -10.25 -23.46
C LYS A 192 -14.85 -10.10 -24.76
N ALA A 193 -15.08 -11.23 -25.44
CA ALA A 193 -15.99 -11.39 -26.54
C ALA A 193 -16.94 -12.53 -26.26
N TRP A 194 -18.22 -12.34 -26.51
CA TRP A 194 -19.22 -13.38 -26.31
C TRP A 194 -20.27 -13.33 -27.42
N ALA A 195 -20.81 -14.48 -27.76
CA ALA A 195 -21.91 -14.58 -28.70
C ALA A 195 -22.83 -15.72 -28.29
N ALA A 196 -24.10 -15.56 -28.59
CA ALA A 196 -25.10 -16.63 -28.42
C ALA A 196 -26.09 -16.64 -29.58
N TYR A 197 -26.55 -17.83 -29.93
CA TYR A 197 -27.53 -18.06 -30.98
C TYR A 197 -28.72 -18.79 -30.38
N ASN A 198 -29.91 -18.23 -30.57
CA ASN A 198 -31.18 -18.80 -30.14
C ASN A 198 -31.98 -19.23 -31.38
N PHE A 199 -32.50 -20.44 -31.36
CA PHE A 199 -33.30 -21.02 -32.45
C PHE A 199 -34.31 -22.04 -31.93
N ASN A 200 -35.32 -22.36 -32.73
CA ASN A 200 -36.35 -23.33 -32.38
C ASN A 200 -36.20 -24.60 -33.23
N VAL A 201 -36.28 -25.74 -32.57
CA VAL A 201 -36.29 -27.07 -33.22
C VAL A 201 -37.46 -27.89 -32.66
N GLY A 202 -38.42 -28.23 -33.51
CA GLY A 202 -39.55 -29.09 -33.11
C GLY A 202 -40.37 -28.57 -31.91
N GLY A 203 -40.49 -27.24 -31.76
CA GLY A 203 -41.21 -26.63 -30.63
C GLY A 203 -40.34 -26.37 -29.40
N LEU A 204 -39.09 -26.80 -29.41
CA LEU A 204 -38.09 -26.50 -28.34
C LEU A 204 -37.29 -25.28 -28.69
N GLY A 205 -37.21 -24.33 -27.77
CA GLY A 205 -36.26 -23.22 -27.87
C GLY A 205 -34.88 -23.64 -27.40
N VAL A 206 -33.86 -23.51 -28.25
CA VAL A 206 -32.47 -23.86 -27.95
C VAL A 206 -31.61 -22.61 -28.02
N THR A 207 -30.75 -22.42 -27.03
CA THR A 207 -29.74 -21.36 -27.01
C THR A 207 -28.38 -22.01 -26.87
N VAL A 208 -27.46 -21.65 -27.78
CA VAL A 208 -26.03 -22.03 -27.72
C VAL A 208 -25.22 -20.75 -27.70
N GLY A 209 -24.23 -20.70 -26.84
CA GLY A 209 -23.40 -19.50 -26.71
C GLY A 209 -22.02 -19.81 -26.15
N GLY A 210 -21.14 -18.84 -26.27
CA GLY A 210 -19.80 -18.94 -25.71
C GLY A 210 -19.19 -17.56 -25.43
N GLU A 211 -18.25 -17.57 -24.51
CA GLU A 211 -17.44 -16.40 -24.13
C GLU A 211 -15.97 -16.76 -24.18
N VAL A 212 -15.17 -15.86 -24.73
CA VAL A 212 -13.72 -15.91 -24.59
C VAL A 212 -13.25 -14.58 -23.99
N GLY A 213 -12.26 -14.65 -23.10
CA GLY A 213 -11.70 -13.48 -22.47
C GLY A 213 -10.19 -13.57 -22.31
N TYR A 214 -9.57 -12.39 -22.27
CA TYR A 214 -8.17 -12.23 -21.94
C TYR A 214 -8.04 -11.25 -20.78
N ALA A 215 -7.20 -11.59 -19.81
CA ALA A 215 -6.86 -10.68 -18.72
C ALA A 215 -5.36 -10.62 -18.55
N SER A 216 -4.87 -9.41 -18.26
CA SER A 216 -3.47 -9.11 -18.00
C SER A 216 -3.38 -8.19 -16.78
N GLN A 217 -2.42 -8.48 -15.89
CA GLN A 217 -2.17 -7.62 -14.74
C GLN A 217 -0.67 -7.50 -14.48
N TRP A 218 -0.25 -6.31 -14.08
CA TRP A 218 1.14 -6.02 -13.76
C TRP A 218 1.24 -4.83 -12.80
N ARG A 219 2.40 -4.70 -12.17
CA ARG A 219 2.76 -3.55 -11.35
C ARG A 219 3.79 -2.70 -12.11
N GLU A 220 3.64 -1.39 -12.04
CA GLU A 220 4.62 -0.41 -12.49
C GLU A 220 5.15 0.33 -11.26
N GLY A 221 6.40 0.07 -10.87
CA GLY A 221 7.06 0.77 -9.78
C GLY A 221 7.62 2.10 -10.24
N LEU A 222 7.36 3.17 -9.48
CA LEU A 222 7.87 4.51 -9.80
C LEU A 222 9.22 4.78 -9.13
N TRP A 223 9.50 4.11 -8.03
CA TRP A 223 10.73 4.28 -7.27
C TRP A 223 11.60 3.04 -7.30
N ARG A 224 12.92 3.28 -7.38
CA ARG A 224 13.91 2.23 -7.22
C ARG A 224 14.23 2.06 -5.73
N LYS A 225 14.02 0.86 -5.21
CA LYS A 225 14.30 0.51 -3.82
C LYS A 225 15.71 0.01 -3.64
N GLY A 226 16.35 0.36 -2.52
CA GLY A 226 17.70 -0.10 -2.21
C GLY A 226 17.82 -1.62 -2.05
N LEU A 227 16.83 -2.27 -1.42
CA LEU A 227 16.79 -3.74 -1.30
C LEU A 227 16.54 -4.47 -2.63
N PHE A 228 15.86 -3.81 -3.58
CA PHE A 228 15.43 -4.44 -4.83
C PHE A 228 15.70 -3.51 -6.03
N PRO A 229 16.96 -3.15 -6.29
CA PRO A 229 17.30 -2.10 -7.24
C PRO A 229 16.95 -2.46 -8.69
N ASP A 230 16.93 -3.75 -9.03
CA ASP A 230 16.78 -4.20 -10.42
C ASP A 230 15.31 -4.42 -10.83
N ASN A 231 14.40 -4.61 -9.86
CA ASN A 231 13.02 -5.03 -10.15
C ASN A 231 11.93 -4.24 -9.40
N SER A 232 12.31 -3.20 -8.67
CA SER A 232 11.35 -2.36 -7.94
C SER A 232 10.78 -1.21 -8.77
N LYS A 233 11.54 -0.70 -9.76
CA LYS A 233 11.15 0.37 -10.69
C LYS A 233 10.82 -0.18 -12.07
N GLY A 234 9.80 0.40 -12.73
CA GLY A 234 9.31 -0.04 -14.04
C GLY A 234 8.29 -1.18 -13.95
N ASP A 235 8.00 -1.76 -15.10
CA ASP A 235 6.99 -2.82 -15.22
C ASP A 235 7.48 -4.15 -14.67
N SER A 236 6.66 -4.78 -13.84
CA SER A 236 6.84 -6.17 -13.45
C SER A 236 6.50 -7.12 -14.62
N LYS A 237 6.86 -8.40 -14.48
CA LYS A 237 6.35 -9.44 -15.37
C LYS A 237 4.82 -9.40 -15.38
N LYS A 238 4.23 -9.42 -16.57
CA LYS A 238 2.78 -9.50 -16.74
C LYS A 238 2.28 -10.90 -16.40
N LEU A 239 1.15 -10.94 -15.71
CA LEU A 239 0.40 -12.16 -15.47
C LEU A 239 -0.78 -12.18 -16.43
N ASP A 240 -0.68 -13.01 -17.45
CA ASP A 240 -1.62 -13.11 -18.55
C ASP A 240 -2.38 -14.44 -18.47
N TYR A 241 -3.69 -14.41 -18.70
CA TYR A 241 -4.50 -15.63 -18.74
C TYR A 241 -5.72 -15.48 -19.67
N LEU A 242 -6.10 -16.60 -20.23
CA LEU A 242 -7.28 -16.74 -21.05
C LEU A 242 -8.42 -17.34 -20.22
N THR A 243 -9.65 -16.88 -20.47
CA THR A 243 -10.86 -17.43 -19.90
C THR A 243 -11.81 -17.86 -21.01
N TYR A 244 -12.56 -18.92 -20.81
CA TYR A 244 -13.61 -19.35 -21.76
C TYR A 244 -14.80 -19.91 -20.99
N LYS A 245 -15.96 -19.78 -21.62
CA LYS A 245 -17.22 -20.41 -21.20
C LYS A 245 -17.95 -20.89 -22.44
N ALA A 246 -18.67 -22.00 -22.31
CA ALA A 246 -19.57 -22.56 -23.31
C ALA A 246 -20.91 -22.97 -22.67
#